data_5e3c5677cf810ec3eab8007f9327e461
#
_entry.id   5e3c5677cf810ec3eab8007f9327e461
#
_cell.length_a   1.000
_cell.length_b   1.000
_cell.length_c   1.000
_cell.angle_alpha   90.00
_cell.angle_beta   90.00
_cell.angle_gamma   90.00
#
_symmetry.space_group_name_H-M   'P 1'
#
loop_
_entity.id
_entity.type
_entity.pdbx_description
1 polymer ?
#
loop_
_entity_poly.entity_id
_entity_poly.type
_entity_poly.pdbx_seq_one_letter_code
_entity_poly.pdbx_strand_id
1 'polypeptide(L)'
;MKHFKLTALLFVLIICSNSSAQQKDSIFLEYQIEAFLFKGKNAKIVFPNLEPNGQWIWRARFWGHEPQTDKALLDKGFHLVYIDVSDLFGNQEAVELWNDFYTHCREKYALNKKVVLEGMSRGGLIIYNWAAQNTEKVACIYADAPVCDIKSWPGGLYTGTGSEKDWETCLKAHQLDTQSVLEYEGIPLHTSVKVAKAEIPVLHVYGTTDEVVPHEENTLLLAKTFEEYGGKIISIPKEGVGHHPHSLKDPKPIVDFILENTLNEN
;
A
#
# COMPACT_ATOMS: atom_id res chain seq x y z
N MET A 1 50.51 -13.06 45.31
CA MET A 1 50.35 -12.55 43.92
C MET A 1 49.04 -13.08 43.38
N LYS A 2 47.97 -12.23 43.33
CA LYS A 2 46.63 -12.60 42.87
C LYS A 2 46.51 -12.19 41.41
N HIS A 3 46.30 -13.15 40.54
CA HIS A 3 46.07 -12.90 39.12
C HIS A 3 44.62 -12.45 38.92
N PHE A 4 44.43 -11.22 38.50
CA PHE A 4 43.17 -10.68 38.04
C PHE A 4 42.97 -11.08 36.58
N LYS A 5 42.03 -12.00 36.30
CA LYS A 5 41.61 -12.30 34.94
C LYS A 5 40.55 -11.26 34.50
N LEU A 6 40.94 -10.41 33.59
CA LEU A 6 40.08 -9.43 32.96
C LEU A 6 39.27 -10.17 31.88
N THR A 7 37.97 -10.39 32.15
CA THR A 7 37.03 -10.95 31.18
C THR A 7 36.56 -9.81 30.29
N ALA A 8 37.09 -9.76 29.07
CA ALA A 8 36.58 -8.83 28.05
C ALA A 8 35.20 -9.30 27.59
N LEU A 9 34.14 -8.56 27.95
CA LEU A 9 32.82 -8.76 27.46
C LEU A 9 32.71 -8.17 26.05
N LEU A 10 32.63 -9.05 25.06
CA LEU A 10 32.50 -8.69 23.66
C LEU A 10 31.07 -8.21 23.42
N PHE A 11 30.88 -6.91 23.32
CA PHE A 11 29.64 -6.32 22.84
C PHE A 11 29.56 -6.52 21.33
N VAL A 12 28.92 -7.61 20.88
CA VAL A 12 28.52 -7.75 19.48
C VAL A 12 27.25 -6.95 19.31
N LEU A 13 27.42 -5.72 18.85
CA LEU A 13 26.32 -4.87 18.42
C LEU A 13 25.67 -5.51 17.18
N ILE A 14 24.39 -5.84 17.32
CA ILE A 14 23.53 -6.26 16.22
C ILE A 14 23.32 -5.05 15.28
N ILE A 15 24.16 -4.94 14.24
CA ILE A 15 24.05 -3.88 13.20
C ILE A 15 23.39 -4.44 11.93
N CYS A 16 22.55 -5.45 12.00
CA CYS A 16 21.98 -6.06 10.79
C CYS A 16 20.55 -5.63 10.43
N SER A 17 19.84 -4.88 11.27
CA SER A 17 18.46 -4.47 10.96
C SER A 17 18.29 -3.04 10.42
N ASN A 18 19.32 -2.20 10.52
CA ASN A 18 19.23 -0.81 10.07
C ASN A 18 19.60 -0.58 8.59
N SER A 19 20.33 -1.49 7.94
CA SER A 19 20.87 -1.24 6.61
C SER A 19 19.84 -1.22 5.50
N SER A 20 18.79 -2.06 5.55
CA SER A 20 17.76 -2.10 4.50
C SER A 20 16.78 -0.94 4.58
N ALA A 21 16.43 -0.49 5.79
CA ALA A 21 15.56 0.68 5.99
C ALA A 21 16.30 1.95 5.59
N GLN A 22 17.55 2.10 5.99
CA GLN A 22 18.41 3.24 5.65
C GLN A 22 18.73 3.31 4.15
N GLN A 23 18.92 2.17 3.47
CA GLN A 23 19.10 2.12 2.02
C GLN A 23 17.85 2.54 1.25
N LYS A 24 16.65 2.22 1.76
CA LYS A 24 15.37 2.62 1.13
C LYS A 24 15.03 4.09 1.35
N ASP A 25 15.47 4.69 2.45
CA ASP A 25 15.32 6.13 2.68
C ASP A 25 16.27 6.93 1.79
N SER A 26 17.40 6.36 1.36
CA SER A 26 18.32 7.01 0.42
C SER A 26 17.70 7.36 -0.94
N ILE A 27 16.57 6.75 -1.30
CA ILE A 27 15.81 7.03 -2.51
C ILE A 27 15.19 8.44 -2.46
N PHE A 28 14.88 8.95 -1.27
CA PHE A 28 14.25 10.25 -1.04
C PHE A 28 15.18 11.27 -0.38
N LEU A 29 16.52 11.11 -0.52
CA LEU A 29 17.52 12.00 0.11
C LEU A 29 17.40 13.47 -0.27
N GLU A 30 16.83 13.76 -1.42
CA GLU A 30 16.57 15.12 -1.89
C GLU A 30 15.40 15.81 -1.17
N TYR A 31 14.61 15.07 -0.37
CA TYR A 31 13.44 15.57 0.35
C TYR A 31 13.65 15.49 1.86
N GLN A 32 12.94 16.32 2.60
CA GLN A 32 12.87 16.19 4.06
C GLN A 32 12.00 14.98 4.43
N ILE A 33 12.49 14.12 5.32
CA ILE A 33 11.78 12.95 5.83
C ILE A 33 11.64 13.05 7.34
N GLU A 34 10.42 12.86 7.84
CA GLU A 34 10.15 12.60 9.25
C GLU A 34 9.82 11.11 9.41
N ALA A 35 10.65 10.37 10.16
CA ALA A 35 10.45 8.96 10.47
C ALA A 35 10.22 8.79 11.97
N PHE A 36 9.17 8.08 12.36
CA PHE A 36 8.77 7.93 13.77
C PHE A 36 7.98 6.64 14.00
N LEU A 37 7.76 6.31 15.27
CA LEU A 37 6.85 5.23 15.65
C LEU A 37 5.46 5.80 15.94
N PHE A 38 4.46 5.30 15.23
CA PHE A 38 3.06 5.58 15.50
C PHE A 38 2.37 4.31 16.02
N LYS A 39 1.94 4.32 17.28
CA LYS A 39 1.36 3.13 17.95
C LYS A 39 2.21 1.86 17.76
N GLY A 40 3.53 2.01 17.85
CA GLY A 40 4.49 0.91 17.70
C GLY A 40 4.79 0.46 16.25
N LYS A 41 4.20 1.09 15.25
CA LYS A 41 4.46 0.83 13.84
C LYS A 41 5.39 1.90 13.25
N ASN A 42 6.30 1.51 12.35
CA ASN A 42 7.14 2.47 11.63
C ASN A 42 6.28 3.33 10.71
N ALA A 43 6.39 4.63 10.85
CA ALA A 43 5.68 5.61 10.03
C ALA A 43 6.66 6.64 9.45
N LYS A 44 6.32 7.17 8.29
CA LYS A 44 7.14 8.15 7.58
C LYS A 44 6.29 9.17 6.86
N ILE A 45 6.75 10.41 6.87
CA ILE A 45 6.22 11.51 6.07
C ILE A 45 7.39 12.09 5.27
N VAL A 46 7.23 12.20 3.96
CA VAL A 46 8.16 12.93 3.08
C VAL A 46 7.50 14.22 2.68
N PHE A 47 8.22 15.31 2.89
CA PHE A 47 7.76 16.65 2.56
C PHE A 47 8.19 17.05 1.15
N PRO A 48 7.34 17.71 0.36
CA PRO A 48 7.76 18.26 -0.93
C PRO A 48 8.80 19.37 -0.76
N ASN A 49 9.64 19.57 -1.77
CA ASN A 49 10.56 20.70 -1.81
C ASN A 49 9.91 22.02 -2.26
N LEU A 50 8.72 21.96 -2.84
CA LEU A 50 7.87 23.10 -3.17
C LEU A 50 6.99 23.48 -1.99
N GLU A 51 6.37 24.67 -2.07
CA GLU A 51 5.33 25.05 -1.11
C GLU A 51 4.24 23.96 -1.09
N PRO A 52 3.96 23.38 0.09
CA PRO A 52 2.99 22.31 0.22
C PRO A 52 1.58 22.78 -0.16
N ASN A 53 0.89 22.00 -0.98
CA ASN A 53 -0.49 22.29 -1.42
C ASN A 53 -1.56 21.56 -0.61
N GLY A 54 -1.17 20.87 0.47
CA GLY A 54 -2.03 20.05 1.32
C GLY A 54 -2.37 18.69 0.71
N GLN A 55 -2.09 18.46 -0.55
CA GLN A 55 -2.32 17.16 -1.19
C GLN A 55 -1.34 16.10 -0.68
N TRP A 56 -1.78 14.86 -0.67
CA TRP A 56 -0.97 13.75 -0.19
C TRP A 56 -1.33 12.42 -0.84
N ILE A 57 -0.30 11.59 -0.98
CA ILE A 57 -0.41 10.20 -1.41
C ILE A 57 -0.02 9.28 -0.25
N TRP A 58 -0.83 8.27 0.03
CA TRP A 58 -0.60 7.30 1.08
C TRP A 58 -0.22 5.95 0.51
N ARG A 59 1.07 5.67 0.57
CA ARG A 59 1.64 4.41 0.11
C ARG A 59 1.43 3.31 1.16
N ALA A 60 0.79 2.21 0.77
CA ALA A 60 0.39 1.15 1.69
C ALA A 60 1.52 0.19 2.06
N ARG A 61 2.45 -0.11 1.15
CA ARG A 61 3.48 -1.13 1.31
C ARG A 61 4.70 -0.81 0.46
N PHE A 62 5.76 -1.63 0.61
CA PHE A 62 6.95 -1.58 -0.25
C PHE A 62 7.60 -0.21 -0.32
N TRP A 63 7.89 0.38 0.86
CA TRP A 63 8.56 1.67 0.97
C TRP A 63 9.78 1.78 0.05
N GLY A 64 9.79 2.80 -0.80
CA GLY A 64 10.89 3.10 -1.72
C GLY A 64 11.05 2.11 -2.90
N HIS A 65 10.11 1.18 -3.11
CA HIS A 65 10.13 0.30 -4.27
C HIS A 65 9.39 0.97 -5.44
N GLU A 66 10.01 1.03 -6.62
CA GLU A 66 9.45 1.67 -7.82
C GLU A 66 8.84 3.06 -7.52
N PRO A 67 9.67 4.04 -7.06
CA PRO A 67 9.21 5.30 -6.47
C PRO A 67 8.91 6.40 -7.49
N GLN A 68 8.78 6.08 -8.78
CA GLN A 68 8.67 7.07 -9.86
C GLN A 68 7.44 7.97 -9.69
N THR A 69 6.30 7.37 -9.33
CA THR A 69 5.06 8.12 -9.08
C THR A 69 5.18 8.97 -7.83
N ASP A 70 5.73 8.40 -6.73
CA ASP A 70 5.95 9.13 -5.47
C ASP A 70 6.77 10.40 -5.70
N LYS A 71 7.94 10.27 -6.37
CA LYS A 71 8.82 11.41 -6.64
C LYS A 71 8.16 12.45 -7.52
N ALA A 72 7.49 12.00 -8.59
CA ALA A 72 6.80 12.92 -9.49
C ALA A 72 5.68 13.71 -8.80
N LEU A 73 5.03 13.15 -7.78
CA LEU A 73 4.03 13.84 -6.97
C LEU A 73 4.66 14.74 -5.90
N LEU A 74 5.77 14.34 -5.26
CA LEU A 74 6.55 15.19 -4.36
C LEU A 74 7.01 16.46 -5.09
N ASP A 75 7.47 16.34 -6.36
CA ASP A 75 7.86 17.47 -7.21
C ASP A 75 6.68 18.37 -7.62
N LYS A 76 5.44 17.97 -7.30
CA LYS A 76 4.20 18.74 -7.52
C LYS A 76 3.56 19.24 -6.21
N GLY A 77 4.28 19.15 -5.10
CA GLY A 77 3.84 19.67 -3.81
C GLY A 77 3.01 18.71 -2.97
N PHE A 78 2.89 17.43 -3.37
CA PHE A 78 2.25 16.40 -2.55
C PHE A 78 3.17 15.95 -1.41
N HIS A 79 2.59 15.59 -0.28
CA HIS A 79 3.28 14.80 0.73
C HIS A 79 3.19 13.31 0.39
N LEU A 80 4.25 12.54 0.68
CA LEU A 80 4.19 11.08 0.65
C LEU A 80 4.11 10.57 2.08
N VAL A 81 3.12 9.72 2.34
CA VAL A 81 2.81 9.19 3.68
C VAL A 81 2.90 7.67 3.68
N TYR A 82 3.42 7.11 4.76
CA TYR A 82 3.56 5.66 4.94
C TYR A 82 3.41 5.26 6.41
N ILE A 83 2.75 4.13 6.66
CA ILE A 83 2.78 3.39 7.92
C ILE A 83 2.86 1.90 7.63
N ASP A 84 3.70 1.17 8.38
CA ASP A 84 3.88 -0.27 8.18
C ASP A 84 2.83 -1.09 8.93
N VAL A 85 1.84 -1.57 8.19
CA VAL A 85 0.82 -2.52 8.64
C VAL A 85 0.87 -3.82 7.84
N SER A 86 2.04 -4.13 7.27
CA SER A 86 2.21 -5.18 6.27
C SER A 86 1.81 -6.56 6.74
N ASP A 87 2.04 -6.90 8.00
CA ASP A 87 1.77 -8.23 8.55
C ASP A 87 0.30 -8.42 8.98
N LEU A 88 -0.51 -7.37 8.84
CA LEU A 88 -1.95 -7.39 9.15
C LEU A 88 -2.82 -7.71 7.93
N PHE A 89 -2.27 -7.80 6.73
CA PHE A 89 -2.96 -8.19 5.48
C PHE A 89 -4.30 -7.46 5.26
N GLY A 90 -4.39 -6.18 5.66
CA GLY A 90 -5.58 -5.37 5.47
C GLY A 90 -6.78 -5.78 6.33
N ASN A 91 -6.57 -6.50 7.44
CA ASN A 91 -7.60 -6.86 8.40
C ASN A 91 -8.17 -5.63 9.14
N GLN A 92 -9.15 -5.83 10.01
CA GLN A 92 -9.81 -4.75 10.74
C GLN A 92 -8.83 -3.95 11.63
N GLU A 93 -7.83 -4.61 12.25
CA GLU A 93 -6.80 -3.92 13.03
C GLU A 93 -5.97 -2.95 12.17
N ALA A 94 -5.62 -3.36 10.94
CA ALA A 94 -4.92 -2.49 10.00
C ALA A 94 -5.77 -1.27 9.63
N VAL A 95 -7.08 -1.46 9.40
CA VAL A 95 -8.02 -0.38 9.09
C VAL A 95 -8.13 0.60 10.25
N GLU A 96 -8.22 0.12 11.49
CA GLU A 96 -8.27 0.97 12.70
C GLU A 96 -6.98 1.77 12.90
N LEU A 97 -5.81 1.14 12.73
CA LEU A 97 -4.52 1.83 12.77
C LEU A 97 -4.44 2.92 11.68
N TRP A 98 -4.96 2.66 10.50
CA TRP A 98 -5.02 3.63 9.42
C TRP A 98 -5.98 4.78 9.74
N ASN A 99 -7.13 4.53 10.36
CA ASN A 99 -8.04 5.59 10.81
C ASN A 99 -7.38 6.56 11.80
N ASP A 100 -6.65 6.00 12.78
CA ASP A 100 -5.93 6.79 13.76
C ASP A 100 -4.77 7.58 13.11
N PHE A 101 -4.05 6.94 12.20
CA PHE A 101 -2.94 7.57 11.50
C PHE A 101 -3.40 8.64 10.51
N TYR A 102 -4.52 8.43 9.82
CA TYR A 102 -5.18 9.45 9.01
C TYR A 102 -5.48 10.72 9.82
N THR A 103 -6.08 10.56 10.99
CA THR A 103 -6.39 11.67 11.90
C THR A 103 -5.12 12.39 12.31
N HIS A 104 -4.09 11.66 12.74
CA HIS A 104 -2.80 12.22 13.11
C HIS A 104 -2.16 13.01 11.96
N CYS A 105 -2.14 12.46 10.74
CA CYS A 105 -1.58 13.15 9.57
C CYS A 105 -2.31 14.45 9.26
N ARG A 106 -3.62 14.45 9.31
CA ARG A 106 -4.44 15.63 9.06
C ARG A 106 -4.24 16.73 10.10
N GLU A 107 -4.19 16.36 11.38
CA GLU A 107 -4.06 17.32 12.47
C GLU A 107 -2.63 17.90 12.56
N LYS A 108 -1.62 17.04 12.42
CA LYS A 108 -0.22 17.46 12.60
C LYS A 108 0.36 18.19 11.38
N TYR A 109 -0.01 17.75 10.16
CA TYR A 109 0.61 18.24 8.92
C TYR A 109 -0.35 19.06 8.05
N ALA A 110 -1.55 19.34 8.52
CA ALA A 110 -2.59 20.11 7.82
C ALA A 110 -2.91 19.57 6.41
N LEU A 111 -2.87 18.21 6.24
CA LEU A 111 -3.14 17.57 4.97
C LEU A 111 -4.63 17.66 4.60
N ASN A 112 -4.95 17.64 3.32
CA ASN A 112 -6.31 17.73 2.81
C ASN A 112 -7.18 16.53 3.27
N LYS A 113 -8.50 16.73 3.34
CA LYS A 113 -9.44 15.68 3.78
C LYS A 113 -9.36 14.44 2.91
N LYS A 114 -9.27 14.61 1.60
CA LYS A 114 -9.17 13.49 0.68
C LYS A 114 -7.71 13.11 0.37
N VAL A 115 -7.43 11.83 0.38
CA VAL A 115 -6.12 11.24 0.17
C VAL A 115 -6.09 10.39 -1.10
N VAL A 116 -4.97 10.42 -1.81
CA VAL A 116 -4.68 9.43 -2.87
C VAL A 116 -4.16 8.17 -2.20
N LEU A 117 -4.77 7.02 -2.48
CA LEU A 117 -4.29 5.73 -1.99
C LEU A 117 -3.42 5.06 -3.05
N GLU A 118 -2.25 4.58 -2.65
CA GLU A 118 -1.36 3.80 -3.49
C GLU A 118 -1.12 2.42 -2.88
N GLY A 119 -1.35 1.36 -3.67
CA GLY A 119 -1.13 0.00 -3.23
C GLY A 119 -0.56 -0.90 -4.30
N MET A 120 0.68 -1.38 -4.09
CA MET A 120 1.31 -2.39 -4.93
C MET A 120 1.13 -3.77 -4.31
N SER A 121 0.83 -4.79 -5.12
CA SER A 121 0.73 -6.19 -4.67
C SER A 121 -0.17 -6.33 -3.43
N ARG A 122 0.29 -6.93 -2.33
CA ARG A 122 -0.49 -7.04 -1.09
C ARG A 122 -0.92 -5.70 -0.46
N GLY A 123 -0.36 -4.57 -0.91
CA GLY A 123 -0.85 -3.24 -0.56
C GLY A 123 -2.29 -3.01 -1.00
N GLY A 124 -2.75 -3.71 -2.02
CA GLY A 124 -4.15 -3.72 -2.47
C GLY A 124 -5.14 -4.04 -1.35
N LEU A 125 -4.81 -4.99 -0.47
CA LEU A 125 -5.70 -5.40 0.63
C LEU A 125 -6.09 -4.23 1.53
N ILE A 126 -5.12 -3.46 2.02
CA ILE A 126 -5.41 -2.38 2.97
C ILE A 126 -6.04 -1.16 2.30
N ILE A 127 -5.58 -0.76 1.09
CA ILE A 127 -6.13 0.43 0.44
C ILE A 127 -7.63 0.27 0.15
N TYR A 128 -8.06 -0.90 -0.33
CA TYR A 128 -9.47 -1.14 -0.61
C TYR A 128 -10.30 -1.35 0.65
N ASN A 129 -9.81 -2.12 1.63
CA ASN A 129 -10.55 -2.35 2.87
C ASN A 129 -10.71 -1.05 3.69
N TRP A 130 -9.69 -0.17 3.69
CA TRP A 130 -9.81 1.13 4.31
C TRP A 130 -10.74 2.07 3.53
N ALA A 131 -10.58 2.14 2.21
CA ALA A 131 -11.43 2.96 1.34
C ALA A 131 -12.91 2.59 1.49
N ALA A 132 -13.24 1.29 1.57
CA ALA A 132 -14.60 0.80 1.75
C ALA A 132 -15.27 1.25 3.05
N GLN A 133 -14.50 1.64 4.07
CA GLN A 133 -14.98 2.18 5.34
C GLN A 133 -14.87 3.71 5.43
N ASN A 134 -14.21 4.36 4.46
CA ASN A 134 -13.85 5.78 4.50
C ASN A 134 -13.99 6.45 3.12
N THR A 135 -15.03 6.15 2.38
CA THR A 135 -15.20 6.61 0.99
C THR A 135 -15.10 8.13 0.84
N GLU A 136 -15.58 8.88 1.84
CA GLU A 136 -15.56 10.34 1.87
C GLU A 136 -14.17 10.96 2.11
N LYS A 137 -13.17 10.10 2.40
CA LYS A 137 -11.77 10.50 2.66
C LYS A 137 -10.84 10.18 1.49
N VAL A 138 -11.35 9.54 0.42
CA VAL A 138 -10.53 9.09 -0.71
C VAL A 138 -10.73 10.01 -1.91
N ALA A 139 -9.65 10.51 -2.48
CA ALA A 139 -9.66 11.27 -3.73
C ALA A 139 -9.70 10.30 -4.93
N CYS A 140 -8.73 9.40 -4.99
CA CYS A 140 -8.65 8.34 -5.99
C CYS A 140 -7.76 7.19 -5.48
N ILE A 141 -7.74 6.08 -6.21
CA ILE A 141 -6.93 4.91 -5.90
C ILE A 141 -6.03 4.59 -7.11
N TYR A 142 -4.73 4.51 -6.89
CA TYR A 142 -3.76 3.88 -7.77
C TYR A 142 -3.34 2.53 -7.20
N ALA A 143 -3.57 1.46 -7.92
CA ALA A 143 -3.19 0.12 -7.52
C ALA A 143 -2.37 -0.58 -8.60
N ASP A 144 -1.29 -1.27 -8.21
CA ASP A 144 -0.38 -1.95 -9.13
C ASP A 144 -0.29 -3.43 -8.79
N ALA A 145 -0.75 -4.28 -9.73
CA ALA A 145 -0.89 -5.72 -9.53
C ALA A 145 -1.50 -6.05 -8.14
N PRO A 146 -2.63 -5.40 -7.75
CA PRO A 146 -3.12 -5.45 -6.38
C PRO A 146 -3.66 -6.84 -6.04
N VAL A 147 -3.35 -7.31 -4.82
CA VAL A 147 -4.07 -8.43 -4.22
C VAL A 147 -5.47 -7.95 -3.82
N CYS A 148 -6.48 -8.59 -4.39
CA CYS A 148 -7.89 -8.31 -4.12
C CYS A 148 -8.60 -9.48 -3.40
N ASP A 149 -7.96 -10.66 -3.36
CA ASP A 149 -8.43 -11.85 -2.65
C ASP A 149 -7.24 -12.55 -1.97
N ILE A 150 -7.33 -12.72 -0.65
CA ILE A 150 -6.31 -13.46 0.12
C ILE A 150 -6.22 -14.93 -0.28
N LYS A 151 -7.26 -15.50 -0.89
CA LYS A 151 -7.28 -16.87 -1.42
C LYS A 151 -6.45 -17.00 -2.69
N SER A 152 -6.41 -15.94 -3.53
CA SER A 152 -5.50 -15.85 -4.68
C SER A 152 -4.06 -15.70 -4.19
N TRP A 153 -3.79 -14.64 -3.41
CA TRP A 153 -2.51 -14.45 -2.77
C TRP A 153 -2.71 -13.91 -1.34
N PRO A 154 -2.08 -14.44 -0.32
CA PRO A 154 -1.00 -15.45 -0.34
C PRO A 154 -1.48 -16.92 -0.44
N GLY A 155 -2.78 -17.18 -0.51
CA GLY A 155 -3.35 -18.53 -0.42
C GLY A 155 -2.92 -19.49 -1.52
N GLY A 156 -2.77 -19.02 -2.75
CA GLY A 156 -2.47 -19.89 -3.89
C GLY A 156 -3.56 -20.95 -4.13
N LEU A 157 -4.81 -20.64 -3.74
CA LEU A 157 -5.92 -21.60 -3.85
C LEU A 157 -6.52 -21.67 -5.28
N TYR A 158 -6.04 -20.81 -6.19
CA TYR A 158 -6.47 -20.76 -7.58
C TYR A 158 -5.28 -21.05 -8.51
N THR A 159 -4.94 -20.15 -9.44
CA THR A 159 -3.85 -20.36 -10.42
C THR A 159 -2.53 -19.72 -9.99
N GLY A 160 -2.55 -18.74 -9.11
CA GLY A 160 -1.37 -18.05 -8.60
C GLY A 160 -0.48 -18.92 -7.73
N THR A 161 0.82 -18.57 -7.65
CA THR A 161 1.84 -19.40 -6.97
C THR A 161 1.68 -19.46 -5.46
N GLY A 162 0.98 -18.47 -4.83
CA GLY A 162 0.84 -18.39 -3.37
C GLY A 162 2.15 -18.20 -2.62
N SER A 163 2.07 -18.20 -1.27
CA SER A 163 3.21 -18.11 -0.35
C SER A 163 2.84 -18.75 0.97
N GLU A 164 3.35 -19.95 1.26
CA GLU A 164 3.02 -20.70 2.49
C GLU A 164 3.25 -19.86 3.76
N LYS A 165 4.41 -19.23 3.87
CA LYS A 165 4.76 -18.37 5.01
C LYS A 165 3.81 -17.17 5.18
N ASP A 166 3.50 -16.50 4.07
CA ASP A 166 2.59 -15.34 4.12
C ASP A 166 1.15 -15.81 4.34
N TRP A 167 0.78 -17.02 3.87
CA TRP A 167 -0.53 -17.61 4.11
C TRP A 167 -0.79 -17.88 5.58
N GLU A 168 0.15 -18.55 6.26
CA GLU A 168 0.06 -18.78 7.72
C GLU A 168 -0.07 -17.46 8.50
N THR A 169 0.73 -16.44 8.12
CA THR A 169 0.68 -15.12 8.75
C THR A 169 -0.66 -14.41 8.47
N CYS A 170 -1.18 -14.52 7.26
CA CYS A 170 -2.46 -13.96 6.85
C CYS A 170 -3.62 -14.58 7.61
N LEU A 171 -3.70 -15.92 7.66
CA LEU A 171 -4.74 -16.64 8.42
C LEU A 171 -4.73 -16.23 9.90
N LYS A 172 -3.54 -16.17 10.52
CA LYS A 172 -3.40 -15.72 11.90
C LYS A 172 -3.86 -14.28 12.09
N ALA A 173 -3.47 -13.36 11.19
CA ALA A 173 -3.85 -11.96 11.28
C ALA A 173 -5.37 -11.75 11.17
N HIS A 174 -6.04 -12.54 10.36
CA HIS A 174 -7.50 -12.52 10.21
C HIS A 174 -8.25 -13.42 11.19
N GLN A 175 -7.54 -14.17 12.05
CA GLN A 175 -8.11 -15.17 12.96
C GLN A 175 -8.95 -16.24 12.23
N LEU A 176 -8.46 -16.65 11.05
CA LEU A 176 -9.07 -17.65 10.19
C LEU A 176 -8.27 -18.95 10.22
N ASP A 177 -8.92 -20.04 9.86
CA ASP A 177 -8.31 -21.32 9.51
C ASP A 177 -8.55 -21.66 8.03
N THR A 178 -8.04 -22.81 7.59
CA THR A 178 -8.15 -23.27 6.21
C THR A 178 -9.57 -23.55 5.75
N GLN A 179 -10.53 -23.70 6.66
CA GLN A 179 -11.94 -23.92 6.34
C GLN A 179 -12.70 -22.59 6.32
N SER A 180 -12.58 -21.79 7.38
CA SER A 180 -13.32 -20.52 7.51
C SER A 180 -12.91 -19.48 6.49
N VAL A 181 -11.67 -19.52 5.99
CA VAL A 181 -11.20 -18.60 4.94
C VAL A 181 -11.94 -18.75 3.61
N LEU A 182 -12.48 -19.94 3.32
CA LEU A 182 -13.19 -20.19 2.05
C LEU A 182 -14.45 -19.31 1.91
N GLU A 183 -15.10 -19.02 3.05
CA GLU A 183 -16.32 -18.20 3.12
C GLU A 183 -16.03 -16.76 3.58
N TYR A 184 -14.75 -16.39 3.75
CA TYR A 184 -14.39 -15.06 4.24
C TYR A 184 -14.65 -13.97 3.19
N GLU A 185 -15.46 -13.00 3.58
CA GLU A 185 -15.91 -11.88 2.71
C GLU A 185 -15.18 -10.55 2.97
N GLY A 186 -14.29 -10.50 3.97
CA GLY A 186 -13.53 -9.28 4.33
C GLY A 186 -12.37 -8.95 3.36
N ILE A 187 -12.56 -9.23 2.08
CA ILE A 187 -11.58 -9.07 1.00
C ILE A 187 -12.02 -7.96 0.04
N PRO A 188 -11.09 -7.28 -0.64
CA PRO A 188 -11.39 -6.22 -1.61
C PRO A 188 -12.45 -6.56 -2.65
N LEU A 189 -12.49 -7.79 -3.18
CA LEU A 189 -13.50 -8.21 -4.14
C LEU A 189 -14.94 -8.00 -3.65
N HIS A 190 -15.17 -8.10 -2.33
CA HIS A 190 -16.50 -7.91 -1.73
C HIS A 190 -16.65 -6.53 -1.08
N THR A 191 -15.62 -6.07 -0.34
CA THR A 191 -15.73 -4.82 0.43
C THR A 191 -15.76 -3.59 -0.48
N SER A 192 -15.11 -3.64 -1.65
CA SER A 192 -15.00 -2.51 -2.58
C SER A 192 -16.30 -2.14 -3.32
N VAL A 193 -17.37 -2.90 -3.16
CA VAL A 193 -18.71 -2.49 -3.60
C VAL A 193 -19.08 -1.08 -3.11
N LYS A 194 -18.65 -0.73 -1.89
CA LYS A 194 -18.84 0.62 -1.34
C LYS A 194 -18.02 1.68 -2.08
N VAL A 195 -16.81 1.32 -2.51
CA VAL A 195 -15.90 2.19 -3.28
C VAL A 195 -16.50 2.44 -4.68
N ALA A 196 -17.00 1.38 -5.32
CA ALA A 196 -17.67 1.47 -6.61
C ALA A 196 -18.92 2.35 -6.55
N LYS A 197 -19.80 2.15 -5.55
CA LYS A 197 -21.01 2.95 -5.35
C LYS A 197 -20.74 4.43 -5.01
N ALA A 198 -19.60 4.72 -4.43
CA ALA A 198 -19.14 6.08 -4.16
C ALA A 198 -18.45 6.73 -5.37
N GLU A 199 -18.38 6.01 -6.49
CA GLU A 199 -17.79 6.46 -7.77
C GLU A 199 -16.34 6.98 -7.61
N ILE A 200 -15.59 6.41 -6.63
CA ILE A 200 -14.20 6.78 -6.42
C ILE A 200 -13.39 6.39 -7.67
N PRO A 201 -12.64 7.32 -8.27
CA PRO A 201 -11.81 7.03 -9.43
C PRO A 201 -10.72 6.02 -9.09
N VAL A 202 -10.56 4.99 -9.93
CA VAL A 202 -9.58 3.91 -9.72
C VAL A 202 -8.77 3.67 -10.99
N LEU A 203 -7.45 3.57 -10.84
CA LEU A 203 -6.52 3.16 -11.88
C LEU A 203 -5.73 1.94 -11.43
N HIS A 204 -5.76 0.89 -12.24
CA HIS A 204 -4.93 -0.30 -12.07
C HIS A 204 -3.85 -0.39 -13.15
N VAL A 205 -2.63 -0.73 -12.72
CA VAL A 205 -1.54 -1.18 -13.58
C VAL A 205 -1.30 -2.65 -13.27
N TYR A 206 -1.10 -3.52 -14.25
CA TYR A 206 -0.82 -4.94 -14.01
C TYR A 206 -0.08 -5.60 -15.17
N GLY A 207 0.67 -6.65 -14.89
CA GLY A 207 1.30 -7.50 -15.90
C GLY A 207 0.34 -8.56 -16.43
N THR A 208 0.33 -8.79 -17.75
CA THR A 208 -0.56 -9.78 -18.38
C THR A 208 -0.08 -11.23 -18.24
N THR A 209 1.14 -11.45 -17.72
CA THR A 209 1.70 -12.77 -17.43
C THR A 209 2.10 -12.90 -15.96
N ASP A 210 1.36 -12.23 -15.07
CA ASP A 210 1.61 -12.27 -13.63
C ASP A 210 1.11 -13.60 -13.04
N GLU A 211 2.06 -14.47 -12.64
CA GLU A 211 1.80 -15.77 -12.01
C GLU A 211 1.76 -15.68 -10.47
N VAL A 212 2.14 -14.54 -9.89
CA VAL A 212 2.13 -14.33 -8.43
C VAL A 212 0.79 -13.79 -7.96
N VAL A 213 0.31 -12.73 -8.62
CA VAL A 213 -1.01 -12.13 -8.39
C VAL A 213 -1.74 -12.06 -9.73
N PRO A 214 -2.28 -13.18 -10.23
CA PRO A 214 -2.94 -13.23 -11.54
C PRO A 214 -4.03 -12.16 -11.66
N HIS A 215 -3.95 -11.37 -12.73
CA HIS A 215 -4.87 -10.24 -12.91
C HIS A 215 -6.31 -10.70 -13.14
N GLU A 216 -6.50 -11.94 -13.66
CA GLU A 216 -7.82 -12.57 -13.84
C GLU A 216 -8.52 -12.82 -12.50
N GLU A 217 -7.76 -13.15 -11.45
CA GLU A 217 -8.28 -13.46 -10.10
C GLU A 217 -8.44 -12.22 -9.24
N ASN A 218 -7.84 -11.11 -9.61
CA ASN A 218 -7.76 -9.89 -8.84
C ASN A 218 -8.35 -8.69 -9.61
N THR A 219 -7.58 -8.04 -10.46
CA THR A 219 -7.97 -6.81 -11.17
C THR A 219 -9.23 -6.98 -12.01
N LEU A 220 -9.34 -8.07 -12.80
CA LEU A 220 -10.50 -8.24 -13.68
C LEU A 220 -11.77 -8.57 -12.92
N LEU A 221 -11.69 -9.37 -11.84
CA LEU A 221 -12.85 -9.63 -10.99
C LEU A 221 -13.30 -8.36 -10.26
N LEU A 222 -12.34 -7.56 -9.76
CA LEU A 222 -12.66 -6.29 -9.12
C LEU A 222 -13.30 -5.31 -10.11
N ALA A 223 -12.77 -5.22 -11.34
CA ALA A 223 -13.32 -4.36 -12.39
C ALA A 223 -14.77 -4.74 -12.74
N LYS A 224 -15.08 -6.04 -12.80
CA LYS A 224 -16.43 -6.54 -13.00
C LYS A 224 -17.36 -6.14 -11.85
N THR A 225 -16.90 -6.25 -10.60
CA THR A 225 -17.65 -5.76 -9.43
C THR A 225 -17.92 -4.25 -9.54
N PHE A 226 -16.91 -3.47 -9.91
CA PHE A 226 -17.10 -2.02 -10.10
C PHE A 226 -18.14 -1.71 -11.16
N GLU A 227 -18.08 -2.35 -12.33
CA GLU A 227 -19.04 -2.16 -13.42
C GLU A 227 -20.46 -2.51 -12.97
N GLU A 228 -20.65 -3.61 -12.25
CA GLU A 228 -21.95 -4.04 -11.72
C GLU A 228 -22.58 -3.00 -10.78
N TYR A 229 -21.78 -2.28 -10.01
CA TYR A 229 -22.22 -1.29 -9.02
C TYR A 229 -22.04 0.17 -9.46
N GLY A 230 -21.83 0.43 -10.74
CA GLY A 230 -21.79 1.77 -11.33
C GLY A 230 -20.44 2.48 -11.27
N GLY A 231 -19.40 1.83 -10.72
CA GLY A 231 -18.03 2.33 -10.73
C GLY A 231 -17.26 1.91 -11.98
N LYS A 232 -16.05 2.41 -12.11
CA LYS A 232 -15.15 2.05 -13.22
C LYS A 232 -13.70 1.97 -12.74
N ILE A 233 -12.98 0.96 -13.21
CA ILE A 233 -11.52 0.85 -13.09
C ILE A 233 -10.89 1.14 -14.44
N ILE A 234 -10.01 2.14 -14.49
CA ILE A 234 -9.14 2.39 -15.64
C ILE A 234 -7.98 1.40 -15.53
N SER A 235 -7.72 0.63 -16.57
CA SER A 235 -6.68 -0.39 -16.57
C SER A 235 -5.56 -0.08 -17.56
N ILE A 236 -4.32 -0.25 -17.12
CA ILE A 236 -3.11 -0.16 -17.96
C ILE A 236 -2.41 -1.53 -17.91
N PRO A 237 -2.70 -2.43 -18.85
CA PRO A 237 -2.00 -3.71 -18.94
C PRO A 237 -0.56 -3.51 -19.43
N LYS A 238 0.38 -4.21 -18.84
CA LYS A 238 1.78 -4.33 -19.29
C LYS A 238 1.93 -5.69 -20.00
N GLU A 239 1.85 -5.67 -21.31
CA GLU A 239 1.85 -6.88 -22.14
C GLU A 239 3.14 -7.70 -21.97
N GLY A 240 2.99 -9.01 -21.65
CA GLY A 240 4.09 -9.94 -21.46
C GLY A 240 4.94 -9.69 -20.23
N VAL A 241 4.50 -8.82 -19.31
CA VAL A 241 5.18 -8.55 -18.02
C VAL A 241 4.55 -9.40 -16.93
N GLY A 242 5.38 -9.97 -16.05
CA GLY A 242 4.96 -10.70 -14.85
C GLY A 242 4.63 -9.75 -13.69
N HIS A 243 4.80 -10.26 -12.45
CA HIS A 243 4.53 -9.47 -11.23
C HIS A 243 5.46 -8.26 -11.06
N HIS A 244 6.66 -8.33 -11.58
CA HIS A 244 7.66 -7.26 -11.56
C HIS A 244 8.12 -6.89 -12.98
N PRO A 245 8.57 -5.64 -13.19
CA PRO A 245 8.57 -4.51 -12.26
C PRO A 245 7.16 -3.94 -12.04
N HIS A 246 6.90 -3.39 -10.86
CA HIS A 246 5.71 -2.56 -10.62
C HIS A 246 5.86 -1.18 -11.28
N SER A 247 4.79 -0.36 -11.21
CA SER A 247 4.73 0.99 -11.77
C SER A 247 4.90 1.00 -13.31
N LEU A 248 5.05 2.19 -13.84
CA LEU A 248 5.41 2.42 -15.24
C LEU A 248 6.80 3.07 -15.28
N LYS A 249 7.59 2.76 -16.29
CA LYS A 249 8.90 3.40 -16.50
C LYS A 249 8.77 4.92 -16.59
N ASP A 250 7.76 5.40 -17.32
CA ASP A 250 7.29 6.79 -17.30
C ASP A 250 6.01 6.83 -16.44
N PRO A 251 6.02 7.43 -15.25
CA PRO A 251 4.86 7.47 -14.37
C PRO A 251 3.79 8.48 -14.82
N LYS A 252 4.01 9.21 -15.90
CA LYS A 252 3.12 10.29 -16.36
C LYS A 252 1.64 9.87 -16.44
N PRO A 253 1.24 8.72 -17.00
CA PRO A 253 -0.16 8.32 -17.05
C PRO A 253 -0.80 8.18 -15.66
N ILE A 254 -0.05 7.67 -14.67
CA ILE A 254 -0.50 7.54 -13.28
C ILE A 254 -0.61 8.91 -12.62
N VAL A 255 0.41 9.74 -12.81
CA VAL A 255 0.46 11.11 -12.26
C VAL A 255 -0.68 11.97 -12.84
N ASP A 256 -0.92 11.92 -14.14
CA ASP A 256 -2.01 12.65 -14.79
C ASP A 256 -3.36 12.23 -14.21
N PHE A 257 -3.61 10.92 -14.09
CA PHE A 257 -4.82 10.40 -13.44
C PHE A 257 -5.01 10.95 -12.01
N ILE A 258 -3.94 10.97 -11.21
CA ILE A 258 -3.99 11.46 -9.83
C ILE A 258 -4.29 12.96 -9.82
N LEU A 259 -3.63 13.76 -10.65
CA LEU A 259 -3.84 15.20 -10.72
C LEU A 259 -5.24 15.57 -11.17
N GLU A 260 -5.80 14.88 -12.17
CA GLU A 260 -7.17 15.10 -12.64
C GLU A 260 -8.22 14.88 -11.53
N ASN A 261 -7.93 13.98 -10.58
CA ASN A 261 -8.84 13.61 -9.50
C ASN A 261 -8.56 14.31 -8.16
N THR A 262 -7.55 15.19 -8.09
CA THR A 262 -7.19 15.91 -6.86
C THR A 262 -7.25 17.42 -7.01
N LEU A 263 -7.07 17.99 -8.20
CA LEU A 263 -7.01 19.44 -8.42
C LEU A 263 -8.38 20.12 -8.51
N ASN A 264 -9.47 19.37 -8.64
CA ASN A 264 -10.84 19.91 -8.80
C ASN A 264 -11.62 20.05 -7.48
N GLU A 265 -10.97 19.92 -6.33
CA GLU A 265 -11.62 19.89 -5.00
C GLU A 265 -11.38 21.18 -4.17
N ASN A 266 -11.18 22.33 -4.81
CA ASN A 266 -11.11 23.64 -4.15
C ASN A 266 -12.47 24.30 -4.03
#